data_14222bf808dff3063a64d5536558b67d
#
_entry.id   14222bf808dff3063a64d5536558b67d
#
_cell.length_a   1.000
_cell.length_b   1.000
_cell.length_c   1.000
_cell.angle_alpha   90.00
_cell.angle_beta   90.00
_cell.angle_gamma   90.00
#
_symmetry.space_group_name_H-M   'P 1'
#
loop_
_entity.id
_entity.type
_entity.pdbx_description
1 polymer ?
#
loop_
_entity_poly.entity_id
_entity_poly.type
_entity_poly.pdbx_seq_one_letter_code
_entity_poly.pdbx_strand_id
1 'polypeptide(L)'
;GKKNVLTQAEIAAADGIIVAADTKVDMPRFDGKPVVQTQVSDGISRPQELIQTILDGKAPGFHAQGGHAQAETGTAKEGIGHQIYKHLMNGVSNMLPFVIGGGILIAIAFLLDTILAPGGDPANFGMNSPAAALFKTIGNAAFGFMLPILAGFISMSIADRPGLAVGFVGGALANAGGSGFLGALIAGFIAGYLMLGLEKLCAKLPKSLEGTKPVLIYPVVGILAIGVIIQFIINPPVSALNLWISNALASLNATSGIILGAIVGGMMSIDMGGPFNKAAYVFGTASLINAAGDPVSSGVMAAVMIGGMVPPLAVALCTTFFKNRFTEKERQTTVTNYIMGFSFITEG
;
A
#
# COMPACT_ATOMS: atom_id res chain seq x y z
N GLY A 1 -18.11 -9.74 5.51
CA GLY A 1 -18.08 -10.86 6.39
C GLY A 1 -18.12 -12.20 5.68
N LYS A 2 -17.31 -13.14 6.09
CA LYS A 2 -17.28 -14.51 5.60
C LYS A 2 -18.43 -15.38 6.16
N LYS A 3 -19.64 -14.83 6.28
CA LYS A 3 -20.83 -15.64 6.59
C LYS A 3 -21.37 -16.15 5.25
N ASN A 4 -21.55 -17.45 5.11
CA ASN A 4 -22.08 -18.15 3.94
C ASN A 4 -21.12 -18.19 2.71
N VAL A 5 -19.89 -18.65 2.92
CA VAL A 5 -19.01 -18.99 1.80
C VAL A 5 -19.56 -20.24 1.12
N LEU A 6 -19.86 -20.14 -0.18
CA LEU A 6 -20.29 -21.30 -0.98
C LEU A 6 -19.21 -22.38 -0.96
N THR A 7 -19.59 -23.61 -0.66
CA THR A 7 -18.70 -24.78 -0.72
C THR A 7 -18.51 -25.22 -2.18
N GLN A 8 -17.46 -25.98 -2.44
CA GLN A 8 -17.22 -26.59 -3.77
C GLN A 8 -18.40 -27.48 -4.22
N ALA A 9 -19.04 -28.18 -3.29
CA ALA A 9 -20.19 -29.02 -3.57
C ALA A 9 -21.43 -28.19 -4.01
N GLU A 10 -21.68 -27.05 -3.35
CA GLU A 10 -22.76 -26.12 -3.72
C GLU A 10 -22.51 -25.47 -5.07
N ILE A 11 -21.26 -25.07 -5.36
CA ILE A 11 -20.88 -24.53 -6.67
C ILE A 11 -21.05 -25.60 -7.76
N ALA A 12 -20.64 -26.84 -7.49
CA ALA A 12 -20.79 -27.95 -8.45
C ALA A 12 -22.27 -28.29 -8.73
N ALA A 13 -23.14 -28.19 -7.73
CA ALA A 13 -24.56 -28.46 -7.85
C ALA A 13 -25.38 -27.32 -8.49
N ALA A 14 -24.85 -26.11 -8.55
CA ALA A 14 -25.54 -24.95 -9.11
C ALA A 14 -25.63 -25.02 -10.65
N ASP A 15 -26.77 -24.66 -11.23
CA ASP A 15 -26.96 -24.55 -12.67
C ASP A 15 -26.20 -23.35 -13.27
N GLY A 16 -25.94 -22.31 -12.48
CA GLY A 16 -25.14 -21.16 -12.85
C GLY A 16 -24.91 -20.25 -11.66
N ILE A 17 -24.03 -19.25 -11.83
CA ILE A 17 -23.58 -18.34 -10.77
C ILE A 17 -23.90 -16.91 -11.16
N ILE A 18 -24.52 -16.14 -10.25
CA ILE A 18 -24.70 -14.70 -10.39
C ILE A 18 -23.73 -14.01 -9.41
N VAL A 19 -22.84 -13.19 -9.94
CA VAL A 19 -21.91 -12.38 -9.19
C VAL A 19 -22.35 -10.92 -9.29
N ALA A 20 -23.16 -10.46 -8.33
CA ALA A 20 -23.59 -9.07 -8.20
C ALA A 20 -22.72 -8.40 -7.13
N ALA A 21 -21.61 -7.82 -7.53
CA ALA A 21 -20.62 -7.25 -6.60
C ALA A 21 -19.87 -6.08 -7.23
N ASP A 22 -19.68 -5.01 -6.42
CA ASP A 22 -18.87 -3.84 -6.78
C ASP A 22 -17.42 -3.98 -6.28
N THR A 23 -17.06 -5.17 -5.78
CA THR A 23 -15.71 -5.49 -5.32
C THR A 23 -15.17 -6.73 -6.03
N LYS A 24 -13.84 -6.93 -5.99
CA LYS A 24 -13.22 -8.15 -6.52
C LYS A 24 -13.77 -9.38 -5.83
N VAL A 25 -14.31 -10.30 -6.63
CA VAL A 25 -14.75 -11.63 -6.19
C VAL A 25 -13.74 -12.65 -6.72
N ASP A 26 -13.48 -13.69 -5.95
CA ASP A 26 -12.65 -14.83 -6.35
C ASP A 26 -13.36 -15.64 -7.45
N MET A 27 -13.13 -15.24 -8.69
CA MET A 27 -13.78 -15.81 -9.87
C MET A 27 -13.27 -17.19 -10.28
N PRO A 28 -11.98 -17.54 -10.14
CA PRO A 28 -11.45 -18.85 -10.55
C PRO A 28 -12.17 -20.04 -9.95
N ARG A 29 -12.77 -19.91 -8.76
CA ARG A 29 -13.57 -20.98 -8.12
C ARG A 29 -14.85 -21.36 -8.89
N PHE A 30 -15.26 -20.55 -9.86
CA PHE A 30 -16.45 -20.76 -10.70
C PHE A 30 -16.09 -21.29 -12.10
N ASP A 31 -14.85 -21.74 -12.29
CA ASP A 31 -14.38 -22.25 -13.58
C ASP A 31 -15.28 -23.38 -14.13
N GLY A 32 -15.62 -23.30 -15.42
CA GLY A 32 -16.52 -24.24 -16.08
C GLY A 32 -18.02 -24.02 -15.82
N LYS A 33 -18.41 -23.02 -15.03
CA LYS A 33 -19.84 -22.71 -14.78
C LYS A 33 -20.33 -21.52 -15.64
N PRO A 34 -21.63 -21.48 -16.00
CA PRO A 34 -22.24 -20.27 -16.53
C PRO A 34 -22.24 -19.17 -15.46
N VAL A 35 -21.66 -18.01 -15.76
CA VAL A 35 -21.52 -16.91 -14.79
C VAL A 35 -22.05 -15.61 -15.40
N VAL A 36 -22.97 -14.96 -14.68
CA VAL A 36 -23.42 -13.57 -14.95
C VAL A 36 -22.74 -12.65 -13.97
N GLN A 37 -21.90 -11.74 -14.46
CA GLN A 37 -21.27 -10.69 -13.66
C GLN A 37 -22.02 -9.38 -13.84
N THR A 38 -22.38 -8.73 -12.73
CA THR A 38 -23.09 -7.44 -12.74
C THR A 38 -22.81 -6.63 -11.47
N GLN A 39 -23.27 -5.38 -11.44
CA GLN A 39 -23.17 -4.52 -10.25
C GLN A 39 -24.22 -4.93 -9.20
N VAL A 40 -23.96 -4.56 -7.92
CA VAL A 40 -24.92 -4.81 -6.82
C VAL A 40 -26.30 -4.19 -7.11
N SER A 41 -26.34 -3.00 -7.71
CA SER A 41 -27.56 -2.30 -8.11
C SER A 41 -28.44 -3.13 -9.03
N ASP A 42 -27.87 -3.85 -9.98
CA ASP A 42 -28.59 -4.73 -10.90
C ASP A 42 -29.13 -5.97 -10.19
N GLY A 43 -28.35 -6.53 -9.27
CA GLY A 43 -28.78 -7.64 -8.43
C GLY A 43 -30.00 -7.30 -7.56
N ILE A 44 -30.16 -6.03 -7.19
CA ILE A 44 -31.30 -5.52 -6.42
C ILE A 44 -32.48 -5.18 -7.32
N SER A 45 -32.25 -4.47 -8.45
CA SER A 45 -33.29 -3.91 -9.28
C SER A 45 -33.93 -4.90 -10.27
N ARG A 46 -33.15 -5.91 -10.75
CA ARG A 46 -33.64 -6.89 -11.76
C ARG A 46 -33.15 -8.32 -11.50
N PRO A 47 -33.36 -8.86 -10.28
CA PRO A 47 -32.88 -10.21 -9.95
C PRO A 47 -33.51 -11.31 -10.80
N GLN A 48 -34.82 -11.15 -11.18
CA GLN A 48 -35.54 -12.12 -12.00
C GLN A 48 -34.94 -12.26 -13.40
N GLU A 49 -34.55 -11.14 -14.02
CA GLU A 49 -33.92 -11.13 -15.35
C GLU A 49 -32.56 -11.86 -15.32
N LEU A 50 -31.78 -11.64 -14.26
CA LEU A 50 -30.47 -12.30 -14.09
C LEU A 50 -30.63 -13.81 -13.90
N ILE A 51 -31.60 -14.25 -13.12
CA ILE A 51 -31.94 -15.67 -12.93
C ILE A 51 -32.43 -16.28 -14.25
N GLN A 52 -33.29 -15.59 -14.96
CA GLN A 52 -33.82 -16.06 -16.24
C GLN A 52 -32.73 -16.20 -17.29
N THR A 53 -31.73 -15.31 -17.29
CA THR A 53 -30.57 -15.39 -18.20
C THR A 53 -29.77 -16.68 -18.01
N ILE A 54 -29.66 -17.17 -16.77
CA ILE A 54 -29.02 -18.45 -16.48
C ILE A 54 -29.90 -19.62 -16.93
N LEU A 55 -31.18 -19.58 -16.56
CA LEU A 55 -32.13 -20.66 -16.92
C LEU A 55 -32.33 -20.81 -18.43
N ASP A 56 -32.27 -19.73 -19.18
CA ASP A 56 -32.32 -19.72 -20.64
C ASP A 56 -31.02 -20.18 -21.31
N GLY A 57 -29.96 -20.49 -20.53
CA GLY A 57 -28.64 -20.88 -21.05
C GLY A 57 -27.92 -19.75 -21.78
N LYS A 58 -28.30 -18.48 -21.57
CA LYS A 58 -27.69 -17.30 -22.20
C LYS A 58 -26.46 -16.78 -21.44
N ALA A 59 -26.22 -17.28 -20.23
CA ALA A 59 -25.06 -16.89 -19.44
C ALA A 59 -23.78 -17.46 -20.06
N PRO A 60 -22.73 -16.63 -20.25
CA PRO A 60 -21.46 -17.11 -20.79
C PRO A 60 -20.80 -18.10 -19.84
N GLY A 61 -20.26 -19.20 -20.38
CA GLY A 61 -19.42 -20.11 -19.61
C GLY A 61 -18.13 -19.38 -19.17
N PHE A 62 -17.89 -19.33 -17.86
CA PHE A 62 -16.68 -18.75 -17.33
C PHE A 62 -15.54 -19.78 -17.44
N HIS A 63 -14.51 -19.43 -18.22
CA HIS A 63 -13.26 -20.16 -18.27
C HIS A 63 -12.16 -19.25 -17.75
N ALA A 64 -11.44 -19.70 -16.75
CA ALA A 64 -10.27 -19.01 -16.22
C ALA A 64 -9.15 -19.05 -17.28
N GLN A 65 -9.22 -18.18 -18.30
CA GLN A 65 -8.12 -18.02 -19.27
C GLN A 65 -6.95 -17.34 -18.57
N GLY A 66 -5.77 -17.99 -18.70
CA GLY A 66 -4.52 -17.52 -18.15
C GLY A 66 -4.14 -16.12 -18.65
N GLY A 67 -4.29 -15.16 -17.78
CA GLY A 67 -3.76 -13.81 -17.87
C GLY A 67 -3.48 -13.37 -16.45
N HIS A 68 -2.23 -13.39 -16.06
CA HIS A 68 -1.57 -12.89 -14.85
C HIS A 68 -2.46 -12.31 -13.71
N ALA A 69 -3.37 -13.11 -13.18
CA ALA A 69 -3.73 -13.09 -11.78
C ALA A 69 -2.97 -14.27 -11.18
N GLN A 70 -2.06 -14.03 -10.26
CA GLN A 70 -1.41 -15.11 -9.51
C GLN A 70 -2.52 -16.02 -8.97
N ALA A 71 -2.67 -17.17 -9.62
CA ALA A 71 -3.49 -18.26 -9.14
C ALA A 71 -2.88 -18.71 -7.81
N GLU A 72 -3.58 -18.45 -6.72
CA GLU A 72 -3.37 -19.21 -5.50
C GLU A 72 -3.84 -20.64 -5.79
N THR A 73 -2.95 -21.43 -6.34
CA THR A 73 -3.08 -22.88 -6.39
C THR A 73 -3.09 -23.42 -4.97
N GLY A 74 -4.16 -24.12 -4.65
CA GLY A 74 -4.28 -25.23 -3.69
C GLY A 74 -3.49 -25.14 -2.37
N THR A 75 -4.18 -25.14 -1.25
CA THR A 75 -3.85 -25.73 0.09
C THR A 75 -2.41 -26.26 0.34
N ALA A 76 -1.38 -25.58 -0.12
CA ALA A 76 -0.10 -25.55 0.53
C ALA A 76 -0.20 -24.45 1.59
N LYS A 77 0.06 -24.76 2.87
CA LYS A 77 0.19 -23.75 3.92
C LYS A 77 1.13 -22.68 3.40
N GLU A 78 0.59 -21.50 3.06
CA GLU A 78 1.42 -20.35 2.67
C GLU A 78 2.46 -20.18 3.78
N GLY A 79 3.74 -20.19 3.41
CA GLY A 79 4.81 -20.03 4.38
C GLY A 79 4.61 -18.72 5.14
N ILE A 80 4.92 -18.70 6.43
CA ILE A 80 4.79 -17.51 7.30
C ILE A 80 5.41 -16.27 6.65
N GLY A 81 6.56 -16.43 5.97
CA GLY A 81 7.22 -15.34 5.24
C GLY A 81 6.37 -14.76 4.11
N HIS A 82 5.63 -15.57 3.37
CA HIS A 82 4.75 -15.11 2.31
C HIS A 82 3.53 -14.33 2.86
N GLN A 83 2.97 -14.77 3.99
CA GLN A 83 1.88 -14.05 4.67
C GLN A 83 2.36 -12.68 5.17
N ILE A 84 3.52 -12.62 5.82
CA ILE A 84 4.13 -11.36 6.27
C ILE A 84 4.34 -10.41 5.08
N TYR A 85 4.89 -10.91 3.99
CA TYR A 85 5.08 -10.13 2.77
C TYR A 85 3.76 -9.58 2.21
N LYS A 86 2.70 -10.39 2.14
CA LYS A 86 1.37 -9.99 1.66
C LYS A 86 0.77 -8.87 2.51
N HIS A 87 0.83 -8.99 3.84
CA HIS A 87 0.35 -7.95 4.76
C HIS A 87 1.17 -6.66 4.63
N LEU A 88 2.49 -6.78 4.57
CA LEU A 88 3.39 -5.64 4.37
C LEU A 88 3.07 -4.91 3.07
N MET A 89 2.93 -5.65 1.96
CA MET A 89 2.65 -5.06 0.65
C MET A 89 1.28 -4.37 0.59
N ASN A 90 0.28 -4.88 1.29
CA ASN A 90 -1.00 -4.18 1.42
C ASN A 90 -0.84 -2.81 2.09
N GLY A 91 -0.08 -2.72 3.17
CA GLY A 91 0.24 -1.46 3.84
C GLY A 91 1.00 -0.49 2.92
N VAL A 92 2.07 -0.96 2.29
CA VAL A 92 2.91 -0.16 1.40
C VAL A 92 2.11 0.36 0.21
N SER A 93 1.34 -0.48 -0.47
CA SER A 93 0.54 -0.07 -1.64
C SER A 93 -0.48 1.02 -1.33
N ASN A 94 -1.11 0.97 -0.14
CA ASN A 94 -2.05 2.01 0.28
C ASN A 94 -1.36 3.29 0.78
N MET A 95 -0.11 3.21 1.21
CA MET A 95 0.71 4.36 1.62
C MET A 95 1.23 5.15 0.40
N LEU A 96 1.52 4.48 -0.72
CA LEU A 96 2.15 5.06 -1.91
C LEU A 96 1.51 6.37 -2.39
N PRO A 97 0.18 6.51 -2.55
CA PRO A 97 -0.43 7.75 -3.03
C PRO A 97 -0.11 8.97 -2.16
N PHE A 98 0.04 8.77 -0.85
CA PHE A 98 0.36 9.83 0.10
C PHE A 98 1.82 10.27 0.00
N VAL A 99 2.72 9.32 -0.20
CA VAL A 99 4.15 9.59 -0.43
C VAL A 99 4.36 10.29 -1.77
N ILE A 100 3.74 9.77 -2.84
CA ILE A 100 3.86 10.35 -4.19
C ILE A 100 3.23 11.75 -4.23
N GLY A 101 1.97 11.87 -3.85
CA GLY A 101 1.26 13.15 -3.88
C GLY A 101 1.90 14.19 -2.97
N GLY A 102 2.19 13.81 -1.72
CA GLY A 102 2.86 14.69 -0.75
C GLY A 102 4.26 15.09 -1.22
N GLY A 103 5.05 14.15 -1.70
CA GLY A 103 6.41 14.40 -2.20
C GLY A 103 6.45 15.35 -3.40
N ILE A 104 5.55 15.16 -4.38
CA ILE A 104 5.44 16.06 -5.54
C ILE A 104 5.07 17.49 -5.09
N LEU A 105 4.11 17.64 -4.17
CA LEU A 105 3.71 18.94 -3.66
C LEU A 105 4.86 19.64 -2.90
N ILE A 106 5.64 18.91 -2.12
CA ILE A 106 6.84 19.44 -1.45
C ILE A 106 7.89 19.83 -2.48
N ALA A 107 8.12 19.04 -3.53
CA ALA A 107 9.06 19.37 -4.59
C ALA A 107 8.65 20.65 -5.35
N ILE A 108 7.35 20.82 -5.64
CA ILE A 108 6.80 22.05 -6.22
C ILE A 108 7.01 23.24 -5.28
N ALA A 109 6.83 23.05 -3.97
CA ALA A 109 7.09 24.11 -2.99
C ALA A 109 8.55 24.57 -3.05
N PHE A 110 9.50 23.68 -3.13
CA PHE A 110 10.92 24.01 -3.26
C PHE A 110 11.23 24.74 -4.58
N LEU A 111 10.63 24.30 -5.69
CA LEU A 111 10.77 24.97 -6.98
C LEU A 111 10.19 26.39 -6.93
N LEU A 112 8.98 26.57 -6.40
CA LEU A 112 8.36 27.87 -6.26
C LEU A 112 9.17 28.80 -5.35
N ASP A 113 9.69 28.30 -4.26
CA ASP A 113 10.52 29.10 -3.34
C ASP A 113 11.80 29.57 -4.00
N THR A 114 12.45 28.72 -4.79
CA THR A 114 13.64 29.07 -5.57
C THR A 114 13.36 30.20 -6.59
N ILE A 115 12.18 30.19 -7.20
CA ILE A 115 11.80 31.18 -8.23
C ILE A 115 11.25 32.46 -7.62
N LEU A 116 10.38 32.37 -6.61
CA LEU A 116 9.62 33.50 -6.07
C LEU A 116 10.31 34.19 -4.88
N ALA A 117 11.24 33.51 -4.21
CA ALA A 117 11.99 34.03 -3.07
C ALA A 117 13.49 33.78 -3.22
N PRO A 118 14.16 34.21 -4.31
CA PRO A 118 15.58 34.01 -4.49
C PRO A 118 16.35 34.72 -3.36
N GLY A 119 17.16 33.97 -2.59
CA GLY A 119 17.88 34.50 -1.44
C GLY A 119 17.09 34.50 -0.12
N GLY A 120 15.96 33.80 -0.08
CA GLY A 120 15.21 33.54 1.15
C GLY A 120 16.01 32.77 2.20
N ASP A 121 15.51 32.71 3.43
CA ASP A 121 16.16 32.04 4.54
C ASP A 121 16.30 30.52 4.25
N PRO A 122 17.53 29.97 4.19
CA PRO A 122 17.74 28.54 3.97
C PRO A 122 17.08 27.64 5.02
N ALA A 123 16.90 28.13 6.26
CA ALA A 123 16.21 27.39 7.32
C ALA A 123 14.71 27.23 7.04
N ASN A 124 14.12 28.15 6.26
CA ASN A 124 12.72 28.15 5.86
C ASN A 124 12.52 27.72 4.39
N PHE A 125 13.47 27.03 3.80
CA PHE A 125 13.40 26.64 2.39
C PHE A 125 12.10 25.88 2.06
N GLY A 126 11.42 26.32 1.02
CA GLY A 126 10.10 25.85 0.63
C GLY A 126 8.94 26.56 1.36
N MET A 127 9.21 27.58 2.17
CA MET A 127 8.20 28.37 2.92
C MET A 127 8.45 29.87 2.88
N ASN A 128 9.47 30.36 2.17
CA ASN A 128 9.79 31.78 2.10
C ASN A 128 8.78 32.59 1.28
N SER A 129 8.03 31.95 0.38
CA SER A 129 6.93 32.58 -0.34
C SER A 129 5.57 31.99 0.06
N PRO A 130 4.48 32.77 0.07
CA PRO A 130 3.14 32.27 0.44
C PRO A 130 2.68 31.10 -0.43
N ALA A 131 3.01 31.10 -1.72
CA ALA A 131 2.68 30.02 -2.64
C ALA A 131 3.45 28.75 -2.27
N ALA A 132 4.77 28.83 -2.04
CA ALA A 132 5.57 27.68 -1.62
C ALA A 132 5.08 27.12 -0.27
N ALA A 133 4.81 27.99 0.69
CA ALA A 133 4.30 27.60 2.00
C ALA A 133 2.98 26.83 1.92
N LEU A 134 2.07 27.22 1.03
CA LEU A 134 0.80 26.51 0.80
C LEU A 134 1.06 25.09 0.31
N PHE A 135 1.87 24.93 -0.75
CA PHE A 135 2.19 23.60 -1.32
C PHE A 135 2.92 22.72 -0.31
N LYS A 136 3.89 23.27 0.45
CA LYS A 136 4.62 22.52 1.48
C LYS A 136 3.71 22.09 2.62
N THR A 137 2.78 22.95 3.05
CA THR A 137 1.82 22.62 4.11
C THR A 137 0.91 21.47 3.71
N ILE A 138 0.35 21.51 2.49
CA ILE A 138 -0.50 20.44 1.97
C ILE A 138 0.32 19.14 1.80
N GLY A 139 1.52 19.24 1.23
CA GLY A 139 2.42 18.12 1.04
C GLY A 139 2.82 17.46 2.36
N ASN A 140 3.18 18.22 3.36
CA ASN A 140 3.50 17.72 4.70
C ASN A 140 2.30 17.05 5.38
N ALA A 141 1.10 17.60 5.22
CA ALA A 141 -0.12 16.97 5.72
C ALA A 141 -0.34 15.58 5.10
N ALA A 142 -0.17 15.46 3.78
CA ALA A 142 -0.23 14.15 3.10
C ALA A 142 0.86 13.20 3.61
N PHE A 143 2.09 13.67 3.74
CA PHE A 143 3.21 12.89 4.27
C PHE A 143 2.97 12.41 5.71
N GLY A 144 2.34 13.24 6.54
CA GLY A 144 2.00 12.90 7.93
C GLY A 144 1.07 11.68 8.06
N PHE A 145 0.28 11.39 7.02
CA PHE A 145 -0.55 10.17 6.98
C PHE A 145 0.21 8.91 6.57
N MET A 146 1.43 9.01 6.07
CA MET A 146 2.20 7.88 5.55
C MET A 146 2.27 6.72 6.55
N LEU A 147 2.74 6.96 7.76
CA LEU A 147 2.95 5.93 8.77
C LEU A 147 1.65 5.39 9.38
N PRO A 148 0.66 6.23 9.72
CA PRO A 148 -0.66 5.74 10.11
C PRO A 148 -1.29 4.83 9.06
N ILE A 149 -1.23 5.20 7.79
CA ILE A 149 -1.81 4.42 6.70
C ILE A 149 -1.07 3.10 6.52
N LEU A 150 0.27 3.10 6.54
CA LEU A 150 1.05 1.88 6.50
C LEU A 150 0.60 0.89 7.58
N ALA A 151 0.59 1.31 8.84
CA ALA A 151 0.22 0.46 9.97
C ALA A 151 -1.26 0.04 9.92
N GLY A 152 -2.16 0.96 9.56
CA GLY A 152 -3.60 0.68 9.47
C GLY A 152 -3.93 -0.37 8.43
N PHE A 153 -3.34 -0.29 7.23
CA PHE A 153 -3.62 -1.25 6.17
C PHE A 153 -2.90 -2.59 6.34
N ILE A 154 -1.74 -2.64 7.03
CA ILE A 154 -1.16 -3.90 7.50
C ILE A 154 -2.14 -4.56 8.48
N SER A 155 -2.61 -3.85 9.49
CA SER A 155 -3.55 -4.33 10.49
C SER A 155 -4.87 -4.78 9.86
N MET A 156 -5.42 -4.00 8.92
CA MET A 156 -6.62 -4.35 8.17
C MET A 156 -6.45 -5.62 7.32
N SER A 157 -5.28 -5.82 6.74
CA SER A 157 -4.97 -7.04 5.99
C SER A 157 -4.96 -8.30 6.86
N ILE A 158 -4.75 -8.16 8.19
CA ILE A 158 -4.71 -9.26 9.16
C ILE A 158 -6.08 -9.47 9.80
N ALA A 159 -6.73 -8.39 10.27
CA ALA A 159 -7.93 -8.43 11.12
C ALA A 159 -9.15 -7.71 10.49
N ASP A 160 -9.15 -7.52 9.18
CA ASP A 160 -10.20 -6.82 8.45
C ASP A 160 -10.47 -5.39 9.03
N ARG A 161 -11.70 -4.88 8.87
CA ARG A 161 -12.09 -3.51 9.26
C ARG A 161 -11.82 -3.15 10.72
N PRO A 162 -12.03 -4.04 11.71
CA PRO A 162 -11.74 -3.73 13.11
C PRO A 162 -10.28 -3.36 13.37
N GLY A 163 -9.34 -3.93 12.60
CA GLY A 163 -7.90 -3.63 12.71
C GLY A 163 -7.50 -2.24 12.25
N LEU A 164 -8.29 -1.62 11.34
CA LEU A 164 -7.88 -0.41 10.65
C LEU A 164 -7.62 0.77 11.61
N ALA A 165 -8.58 1.10 12.46
CA ALA A 165 -8.48 2.22 13.40
C ALA A 165 -7.36 2.02 14.43
N VAL A 166 -7.23 0.78 14.92
CA VAL A 166 -6.20 0.40 15.89
C VAL A 166 -4.81 0.52 15.26
N GLY A 167 -4.65 0.07 14.01
CA GLY A 167 -3.43 0.21 13.26
C GLY A 167 -3.06 1.66 12.98
N PHE A 168 -4.03 2.52 12.59
CA PHE A 168 -3.79 3.95 12.37
C PHE A 168 -3.25 4.63 13.64
N VAL A 169 -3.86 4.39 14.78
CA VAL A 169 -3.40 4.95 16.05
C VAL A 169 -2.02 4.41 16.44
N GLY A 170 -1.78 3.11 16.25
CA GLY A 170 -0.47 2.50 16.48
C GLY A 170 0.62 3.14 15.63
N GLY A 171 0.37 3.36 14.32
CA GLY A 171 1.30 4.03 13.42
C GLY A 171 1.54 5.51 13.76
N ALA A 172 0.51 6.23 14.17
CA ALA A 172 0.63 7.61 14.63
C ALA A 172 1.49 7.73 15.90
N LEU A 173 1.27 6.84 16.87
CA LEU A 173 2.06 6.80 18.12
C LEU A 173 3.51 6.36 17.88
N ALA A 174 3.75 5.45 16.93
CA ALA A 174 5.10 5.09 16.51
C ALA A 174 5.85 6.28 15.91
N ASN A 175 5.16 7.09 15.07
CA ASN A 175 5.72 8.31 14.52
C ASN A 175 6.06 9.33 15.62
N ALA A 176 5.10 9.65 16.47
CA ALA A 176 5.28 10.61 17.56
C ALA A 176 6.32 10.18 18.59
N GLY A 177 6.51 8.87 18.79
CA GLY A 177 7.48 8.29 19.73
C GLY A 177 8.89 8.09 19.16
N GLY A 178 9.17 8.57 17.94
CA GLY A 178 10.50 8.51 17.32
C GLY A 178 10.90 7.13 16.79
N SER A 179 10.04 6.12 16.86
CA SER A 179 10.30 4.82 16.25
C SER A 179 10.04 4.80 14.74
N GLY A 180 9.41 5.85 14.19
CA GLY A 180 9.31 6.14 12.78
C GLY A 180 8.72 5.00 11.94
N PHE A 181 9.30 4.79 10.76
CA PHE A 181 8.82 3.78 9.81
C PHE A 181 8.86 2.35 10.37
N LEU A 182 9.96 1.98 11.04
CA LEU A 182 10.10 0.64 11.63
C LEU A 182 9.05 0.40 12.72
N GLY A 183 8.82 1.41 13.57
CA GLY A 183 7.80 1.35 14.61
C GLY A 183 6.40 1.22 14.04
N ALA A 184 6.08 1.98 12.98
CA ALA A 184 4.77 1.90 12.32
C ALA A 184 4.53 0.53 11.65
N LEU A 185 5.57 -0.04 11.05
CA LEU A 185 5.51 -1.38 10.47
C LEU A 185 5.19 -2.43 11.54
N ILE A 186 5.92 -2.41 12.66
CA ILE A 186 5.71 -3.31 13.80
C ILE A 186 4.31 -3.07 14.39
N ALA A 187 3.90 -1.80 14.54
CA ALA A 187 2.58 -1.43 15.05
C ALA A 187 1.44 -2.02 14.23
N GLY A 188 1.57 -2.03 12.89
CA GLY A 188 0.57 -2.62 12.01
C GLY A 188 0.36 -4.11 12.24
N PHE A 189 1.44 -4.88 12.38
CA PHE A 189 1.37 -6.31 12.69
C PHE A 189 0.80 -6.56 14.09
N ILE A 190 1.30 -5.85 15.10
CA ILE A 190 0.82 -6.01 16.48
C ILE A 190 -0.66 -5.66 16.56
N ALA A 191 -1.11 -4.54 15.96
CA ALA A 191 -2.50 -4.14 15.95
C ALA A 191 -3.40 -5.20 15.30
N GLY A 192 -2.98 -5.78 14.16
CA GLY A 192 -3.73 -6.83 13.49
C GLY A 192 -3.91 -8.07 14.35
N TYR A 193 -2.82 -8.62 14.89
CA TYR A 193 -2.89 -9.81 15.73
C TYR A 193 -3.58 -9.56 17.08
N LEU A 194 -3.39 -8.35 17.67
CA LEU A 194 -4.11 -7.92 18.86
C LEU A 194 -5.62 -7.95 18.63
N MET A 195 -6.07 -7.42 17.48
CA MET A 195 -7.50 -7.41 17.15
C MET A 195 -8.07 -8.80 16.91
N LEU A 196 -7.34 -9.71 16.25
CA LEU A 196 -7.74 -11.12 16.14
C LEU A 196 -7.87 -11.78 17.52
N GLY A 197 -6.95 -11.47 18.44
CA GLY A 197 -7.02 -11.94 19.82
C GLY A 197 -8.25 -11.39 20.56
N LEU A 198 -8.52 -10.10 20.42
CA LEU A 198 -9.67 -9.42 21.02
C LEU A 198 -11.00 -9.95 20.48
N GLU A 199 -11.11 -10.22 19.19
CA GLU A 199 -12.29 -10.83 18.56
C GLU A 199 -12.58 -12.22 19.15
N LYS A 200 -11.53 -13.05 19.29
CA LYS A 200 -11.66 -14.38 19.91
C LYS A 200 -12.11 -14.29 21.37
N LEU A 201 -11.56 -13.33 22.13
CA LEU A 201 -11.95 -13.10 23.51
C LEU A 201 -13.41 -12.65 23.62
N CYS A 202 -13.82 -11.70 22.75
CA CYS A 202 -15.18 -11.18 22.72
C CYS A 202 -16.19 -12.17 22.12
N ALA A 203 -15.77 -13.23 21.46
CA ALA A 203 -16.67 -14.28 20.96
C ALA A 203 -17.45 -14.98 22.10
N LYS A 204 -16.89 -14.97 23.31
CA LYS A 204 -17.52 -15.56 24.52
C LYS A 204 -18.56 -14.63 25.17
N LEU A 205 -18.70 -13.38 24.74
CA LEU A 205 -19.66 -12.43 25.29
C LEU A 205 -21.10 -12.74 24.85
N PRO A 206 -22.11 -12.43 25.70
CA PRO A 206 -23.53 -12.66 25.40
C PRO A 206 -23.96 -12.03 24.09
N LYS A 207 -24.93 -12.66 23.41
CA LYS A 207 -25.48 -12.16 22.13
C LYS A 207 -26.07 -10.75 22.21
N SER A 208 -26.56 -10.33 23.40
CA SER A 208 -27.06 -8.97 23.63
C SER A 208 -26.02 -7.87 23.41
N LEU A 209 -24.71 -8.19 23.52
CA LEU A 209 -23.60 -7.26 23.33
C LEU A 209 -23.00 -7.33 21.92
N GLU A 210 -23.55 -8.16 21.02
CA GLU A 210 -22.94 -8.41 19.70
C GLU A 210 -22.85 -7.13 18.85
N GLY A 211 -23.89 -6.28 18.89
CA GLY A 211 -23.88 -4.98 18.20
C GLY A 211 -22.91 -3.94 18.80
N THR A 212 -22.58 -4.09 20.08
CA THR A 212 -21.69 -3.16 20.79
C THR A 212 -20.20 -3.47 20.55
N LYS A 213 -19.86 -4.71 20.19
CA LYS A 213 -18.47 -5.14 19.95
C LYS A 213 -17.73 -4.26 18.94
N PRO A 214 -18.22 -4.09 17.68
CA PRO A 214 -17.49 -3.36 16.65
C PRO A 214 -17.48 -1.84 16.86
N VAL A 215 -18.50 -1.30 17.56
CA VAL A 215 -18.67 0.16 17.71
C VAL A 215 -17.96 0.69 18.95
N LEU A 216 -17.92 -0.08 20.02
CA LEU A 216 -17.37 0.37 21.33
C LEU A 216 -16.19 -0.48 21.79
N ILE A 217 -16.37 -1.79 21.91
CA ILE A 217 -15.38 -2.65 22.58
C ILE A 217 -14.09 -2.72 21.77
N TYR A 218 -14.17 -3.02 20.48
CA TYR A 218 -13.00 -3.15 19.63
C TYR A 218 -12.19 -1.85 19.50
N PRO A 219 -12.80 -0.68 19.21
CA PRO A 219 -12.05 0.57 19.13
C PRO A 219 -11.43 0.96 20.49
N VAL A 220 -12.23 0.96 21.56
CA VAL A 220 -11.73 1.44 22.87
C VAL A 220 -10.63 0.55 23.43
N VAL A 221 -10.89 -0.74 23.52
CA VAL A 221 -9.91 -1.70 24.07
C VAL A 221 -8.71 -1.86 23.15
N GLY A 222 -8.96 -1.94 21.83
CA GLY A 222 -7.90 -2.10 20.83
C GLY A 222 -6.96 -0.89 20.79
N ILE A 223 -7.51 0.33 20.76
CA ILE A 223 -6.72 1.57 20.75
C ILE A 223 -5.93 1.74 22.04
N LEU A 224 -6.56 1.49 23.21
CA LEU A 224 -5.87 1.57 24.48
C LEU A 224 -4.71 0.56 24.54
N ALA A 225 -4.97 -0.68 24.17
CA ALA A 225 -3.96 -1.74 24.23
C ALA A 225 -2.80 -1.48 23.28
N ILE A 226 -3.08 -1.12 22.03
CA ILE A 226 -1.99 -0.78 21.08
C ILE A 226 -1.22 0.45 21.54
N GLY A 227 -1.90 1.45 22.09
CA GLY A 227 -1.28 2.64 22.65
C GLY A 227 -0.27 2.32 23.73
N VAL A 228 -0.65 1.51 24.71
CA VAL A 228 0.26 1.07 25.79
C VAL A 228 1.43 0.26 25.23
N ILE A 229 1.17 -0.67 24.33
CA ILE A 229 2.22 -1.52 23.75
C ILE A 229 3.22 -0.67 22.96
N ILE A 230 2.75 0.23 22.09
CA ILE A 230 3.63 1.07 21.27
C ILE A 230 4.43 2.03 22.15
N GLN A 231 3.77 2.72 23.08
CA GLN A 231 4.42 3.76 23.87
C GLN A 231 5.47 3.22 24.82
N PHE A 232 5.20 2.11 25.50
CA PHE A 232 6.06 1.63 26.57
C PHE A 232 6.95 0.45 26.19
N ILE A 233 6.58 -0.34 25.19
CA ILE A 233 7.31 -1.55 24.83
C ILE A 233 8.07 -1.36 23.51
N ILE A 234 7.44 -0.80 22.47
CA ILE A 234 8.00 -0.74 21.14
C ILE A 234 8.82 0.53 20.90
N ASN A 235 8.30 1.70 21.24
CA ASN A 235 8.99 2.96 20.99
C ASN A 235 10.39 3.03 21.59
N PRO A 236 10.67 2.65 22.87
CA PRO A 236 11.98 2.82 23.43
C PRO A 236 13.11 2.07 22.68
N PRO A 237 12.99 0.75 22.38
CA PRO A 237 14.05 0.06 21.67
C PRO A 237 14.10 0.40 20.18
N VAL A 238 12.94 0.63 19.53
CA VAL A 238 12.90 0.89 18.09
C VAL A 238 13.34 2.31 17.76
N SER A 239 13.05 3.31 18.60
CA SER A 239 13.56 4.66 18.41
C SER A 239 15.08 4.71 18.57
N ALA A 240 15.65 3.97 19.52
CA ALA A 240 17.09 3.84 19.66
C ALA A 240 17.75 3.21 18.42
N LEU A 241 17.14 2.14 17.87
CA LEU A 241 17.58 1.51 16.63
C LEU A 241 17.48 2.48 15.43
N ASN A 242 16.36 3.21 15.32
CA ASN A 242 16.12 4.17 14.26
C ASN A 242 17.16 5.32 14.31
N LEU A 243 17.46 5.81 15.51
CA LEU A 243 18.52 6.81 15.71
C LEU A 243 19.89 6.27 15.31
N TRP A 244 20.22 5.03 15.67
CA TRP A 244 21.46 4.39 15.28
C TRP A 244 21.58 4.26 13.75
N ILE A 245 20.51 3.82 13.06
CA ILE A 245 20.47 3.74 11.59
C ILE A 245 20.66 5.14 10.97
N SER A 246 19.96 6.15 11.49
CA SER A 246 20.07 7.54 11.00
C SER A 246 21.49 8.08 11.13
N ASN A 247 22.15 7.83 12.27
CA ASN A 247 23.52 8.23 12.50
C ASN A 247 24.51 7.47 11.58
N ALA A 248 24.28 6.17 11.36
CA ALA A 248 25.07 5.37 10.45
C ALA A 248 24.95 5.90 9.00
N LEU A 249 23.73 6.20 8.53
CA LEU A 249 23.50 6.80 7.22
C LEU A 249 24.15 8.19 7.09
N ALA A 250 24.05 9.02 8.12
CA ALA A 250 24.68 10.35 8.14
C ALA A 250 26.23 10.28 8.12
N SER A 251 26.81 9.18 8.60
CA SER A 251 28.25 8.96 8.59
C SER A 251 28.81 8.44 7.26
N LEU A 252 27.94 8.11 6.28
CA LEU A 252 28.39 7.64 4.97
C LEU A 252 29.15 8.73 4.23
N ASN A 253 30.36 8.40 3.77
CA ASN A 253 31.09 9.24 2.86
C ASN A 253 30.53 9.17 1.43
N ALA A 254 30.99 10.06 0.55
CA ALA A 254 30.52 10.12 -0.84
C ALA A 254 30.66 8.78 -1.57
N THR A 255 31.74 8.05 -1.39
CA THR A 255 31.98 6.75 -2.04
C THR A 255 31.02 5.68 -1.56
N SER A 256 30.82 5.56 -0.25
CA SER A 256 29.85 4.61 0.33
C SER A 256 28.42 4.96 -0.06
N GLY A 257 28.09 6.25 -0.16
CA GLY A 257 26.79 6.73 -0.63
C GLY A 257 26.51 6.38 -2.09
N ILE A 258 27.53 6.48 -2.97
CA ILE A 258 27.43 6.08 -4.38
C ILE A 258 27.17 4.57 -4.50
N ILE A 259 27.90 3.75 -3.75
CA ILE A 259 27.72 2.29 -3.78
C ILE A 259 26.31 1.91 -3.30
N LEU A 260 25.87 2.45 -2.16
CA LEU A 260 24.54 2.21 -1.63
C LEU A 260 23.47 2.67 -2.63
N GLY A 261 23.63 3.87 -3.21
CA GLY A 261 22.70 4.40 -4.21
C GLY A 261 22.63 3.53 -5.46
N ALA A 262 23.76 3.00 -5.94
CA ALA A 262 23.81 2.08 -7.07
C ALA A 262 23.06 0.75 -6.77
N ILE A 263 23.22 0.22 -5.56
CA ILE A 263 22.52 -1.00 -5.13
C ILE A 263 21.02 -0.77 -5.06
N VAL A 264 20.55 0.23 -4.32
CA VAL A 264 19.10 0.45 -4.14
C VAL A 264 18.41 0.93 -5.43
N GLY A 265 19.09 1.77 -6.22
CA GLY A 265 18.60 2.18 -7.54
C GLY A 265 18.53 1.00 -8.52
N GLY A 266 19.53 0.12 -8.50
CA GLY A 266 19.53 -1.13 -9.26
C GLY A 266 18.39 -2.05 -8.87
N MET A 267 18.15 -2.24 -7.58
CA MET A 267 17.02 -3.04 -7.08
C MET A 267 15.66 -2.53 -7.59
N MET A 268 15.49 -1.21 -7.75
CA MET A 268 14.27 -0.63 -8.30
C MET A 268 14.03 -1.04 -9.76
N SER A 269 15.09 -1.24 -10.53
CA SER A 269 15.04 -1.52 -11.97
C SER A 269 15.00 -3.00 -12.33
N ILE A 270 15.32 -3.92 -11.39
CA ILE A 270 15.48 -5.35 -11.67
C ILE A 270 14.15 -6.03 -12.02
N ASP A 271 13.09 -5.77 -11.26
CA ASP A 271 11.84 -6.52 -11.32
C ASP A 271 10.56 -5.64 -11.46
N MET A 272 10.73 -4.37 -11.81
CA MET A 272 9.66 -3.42 -12.21
C MET A 272 8.36 -3.54 -11.39
N GLY A 273 8.44 -3.38 -10.06
CA GLY A 273 7.31 -3.50 -9.14
C GLY A 273 7.24 -4.83 -8.39
N GLY A 274 8.20 -5.71 -8.59
CA GLY A 274 8.33 -6.98 -7.87
C GLY A 274 8.94 -6.84 -6.46
N PRO A 275 9.38 -7.95 -5.85
CA PRO A 275 9.89 -7.98 -4.48
C PRO A 275 11.12 -7.10 -4.24
N PHE A 276 12.08 -7.06 -5.19
CA PHE A 276 13.31 -6.25 -5.07
C PHE A 276 13.01 -4.76 -5.14
N ASN A 277 12.18 -4.34 -6.10
CA ASN A 277 11.69 -2.97 -6.22
C ASN A 277 11.01 -2.51 -4.93
N LYS A 278 10.05 -3.29 -4.42
CA LYS A 278 9.33 -2.95 -3.20
C LYS A 278 10.21 -2.94 -1.96
N ALA A 279 11.19 -3.84 -1.84
CA ALA A 279 12.15 -3.83 -0.74
C ALA A 279 13.03 -2.57 -0.76
N ALA A 280 13.54 -2.16 -1.92
CA ALA A 280 14.30 -0.93 -2.08
C ALA A 280 13.46 0.30 -1.75
N TYR A 281 12.18 0.32 -2.18
CA TYR A 281 11.25 1.40 -1.88
C TYR A 281 10.97 1.51 -0.37
N VAL A 282 10.69 0.39 0.31
CA VAL A 282 10.49 0.34 1.77
C VAL A 282 11.73 0.86 2.50
N PHE A 283 12.93 0.45 2.08
CA PHE A 283 14.18 0.94 2.65
C PHE A 283 14.38 2.44 2.41
N GLY A 284 14.10 2.92 1.20
CA GLY A 284 14.17 4.35 0.85
C GLY A 284 13.20 5.19 1.67
N THR A 285 11.95 4.75 1.81
CA THR A 285 10.93 5.47 2.60
C THR A 285 11.27 5.52 4.09
N ALA A 286 11.90 4.48 4.63
CA ALA A 286 12.37 4.48 6.01
C ALA A 286 13.41 5.60 6.28
N SER A 287 14.18 6.00 5.26
CA SER A 287 15.18 7.05 5.35
C SER A 287 14.62 8.49 5.23
N LEU A 288 13.32 8.64 4.93
CA LEU A 288 12.67 9.97 4.80
C LEU A 288 12.22 10.58 6.11
N ILE A 289 12.31 9.85 7.20
CA ILE A 289 11.83 10.27 8.51
C ILE A 289 12.97 10.13 9.51
N ASN A 290 13.27 11.23 10.24
CA ASN A 290 14.24 11.20 11.31
C ASN A 290 13.70 10.53 12.58
N ALA A 291 14.53 10.41 13.60
CA ALA A 291 14.14 9.84 14.89
C ALA A 291 13.07 10.66 15.65
N ALA A 292 12.89 11.93 15.31
CA ALA A 292 11.85 12.77 15.87
C ALA A 292 10.50 12.67 15.12
N GLY A 293 10.46 11.91 14.03
CA GLY A 293 9.26 11.76 13.19
C GLY A 293 9.10 12.84 12.11
N ASP A 294 10.11 13.72 11.95
CA ASP A 294 10.05 14.77 10.97
C ASP A 294 10.53 14.31 9.60
N PRO A 295 9.94 14.81 8.51
CA PRO A 295 10.42 14.54 7.16
C PRO A 295 11.83 15.10 6.94
N VAL A 296 12.73 14.28 6.40
CA VAL A 296 14.09 14.69 6.05
C VAL A 296 14.42 14.32 4.60
N SER A 297 15.31 15.08 3.99
CA SER A 297 15.83 14.73 2.67
C SER A 297 16.75 13.50 2.77
N SER A 298 16.62 12.58 1.83
CA SER A 298 17.39 11.34 1.80
C SER A 298 18.02 11.11 0.43
N GLY A 299 19.35 11.03 0.38
CA GLY A 299 20.06 10.59 -0.83
C GLY A 299 19.75 9.16 -1.20
N VAL A 300 19.41 8.30 -0.24
CA VAL A 300 18.98 6.91 -0.47
C VAL A 300 17.64 6.90 -1.20
N MET A 301 16.66 7.68 -0.73
CA MET A 301 15.36 7.76 -1.42
C MET A 301 15.49 8.41 -2.79
N ALA A 302 16.36 9.41 -2.95
CA ALA A 302 16.63 10.00 -4.26
C ALA A 302 17.16 8.96 -5.26
N ALA A 303 18.08 8.08 -4.83
CA ALA A 303 18.59 7.00 -5.66
C ALA A 303 17.50 5.95 -6.00
N VAL A 304 16.64 5.62 -5.04
CA VAL A 304 15.48 4.74 -5.24
C VAL A 304 14.53 5.33 -6.28
N MET A 305 14.19 6.61 -6.16
CA MET A 305 13.29 7.29 -7.11
C MET A 305 13.88 7.34 -8.52
N ILE A 306 15.16 7.73 -8.66
CA ILE A 306 15.84 7.73 -9.97
C ILE A 306 15.87 6.32 -10.56
N GLY A 307 16.19 5.30 -9.75
CA GLY A 307 16.19 3.90 -10.19
C GLY A 307 14.81 3.45 -10.70
N GLY A 308 13.72 3.89 -10.05
CA GLY A 308 12.36 3.62 -10.48
C GLY A 308 11.94 4.31 -11.77
N MET A 309 12.53 5.47 -12.08
CA MET A 309 12.25 6.22 -13.33
C MET A 309 12.88 5.56 -14.57
N VAL A 310 13.98 4.84 -14.39
CA VAL A 310 14.79 4.32 -15.52
C VAL A 310 14.00 3.34 -16.41
N PRO A 311 13.34 2.29 -15.91
CA PRO A 311 12.68 1.31 -16.77
C PRO A 311 11.59 1.91 -17.67
N PRO A 312 10.58 2.65 -17.16
CA PRO A 312 9.54 3.19 -18.01
C PRO A 312 10.07 4.26 -18.98
N LEU A 313 11.05 5.09 -18.58
CA LEU A 313 11.67 6.05 -19.49
C LEU A 313 12.49 5.36 -20.59
N ALA A 314 13.20 4.28 -20.26
CA ALA A 314 13.94 3.49 -21.26
C ALA A 314 12.99 2.88 -22.28
N VAL A 315 11.87 2.28 -21.85
CA VAL A 315 10.83 1.75 -22.75
C VAL A 315 10.23 2.88 -23.59
N ALA A 316 9.90 4.03 -23.01
CA ALA A 316 9.36 5.19 -23.72
C ALA A 316 10.33 5.70 -24.81
N LEU A 317 11.62 5.80 -24.50
CA LEU A 317 12.66 6.17 -25.47
C LEU A 317 12.79 5.12 -26.60
N CYS A 318 12.82 3.83 -26.22
CA CYS A 318 12.88 2.75 -27.19
C CYS A 318 11.69 2.76 -28.14
N THR A 319 10.46 2.91 -27.65
CA THR A 319 9.26 2.98 -28.47
C THR A 319 9.21 4.24 -29.35
N THR A 320 9.86 5.33 -28.91
CA THR A 320 9.98 6.57 -29.69
C THR A 320 10.97 6.43 -30.87
N PHE A 321 12.18 5.92 -30.59
CA PHE A 321 13.28 5.89 -31.57
C PHE A 321 13.31 4.60 -32.39
N PHE A 322 12.91 3.46 -31.85
CA PHE A 322 12.99 2.15 -32.50
C PHE A 322 11.60 1.58 -32.83
N LYS A 323 10.73 2.41 -33.44
CA LYS A 323 9.32 2.08 -33.74
C LYS A 323 9.11 0.73 -34.46
N ASN A 324 10.06 0.30 -35.27
CA ASN A 324 9.97 -0.98 -36.00
C ASN A 324 10.17 -2.23 -35.15
N ARG A 325 10.57 -2.08 -33.88
CA ARG A 325 10.79 -3.18 -32.93
C ARG A 325 9.60 -3.41 -32.03
N PHE A 326 8.59 -2.56 -32.09
CA PHE A 326 7.43 -2.57 -31.20
C PHE A 326 6.14 -2.67 -32.00
N THR A 327 5.17 -3.39 -31.47
CA THR A 327 3.82 -3.48 -32.02
C THR A 327 3.09 -2.14 -31.92
N GLU A 328 2.00 -1.98 -32.66
CA GLU A 328 1.20 -0.75 -32.64
C GLU A 328 0.61 -0.49 -31.23
N LYS A 329 0.19 -1.54 -30.51
CA LYS A 329 -0.30 -1.44 -29.14
C LYS A 329 0.77 -0.94 -28.17
N GLU A 330 1.98 -1.48 -28.25
CA GLU A 330 3.10 -1.05 -27.40
C GLU A 330 3.50 0.40 -27.69
N ARG A 331 3.42 0.85 -28.95
CA ARG A 331 3.68 2.25 -29.29
C ARG A 331 2.62 3.22 -28.75
N GLN A 332 1.38 2.78 -28.58
CA GLN A 332 0.33 3.61 -27.99
C GLN A 332 0.60 3.91 -26.50
N THR A 333 1.37 3.07 -25.80
CA THR A 333 1.73 3.29 -24.38
C THR A 333 2.90 4.27 -24.19
N THR A 334 3.56 4.72 -25.25
CA THR A 334 4.76 5.58 -25.18
C THR A 334 4.56 6.81 -24.29
N VAL A 335 3.47 7.56 -24.48
CA VAL A 335 3.18 8.77 -23.69
C VAL A 335 2.93 8.41 -22.22
N THR A 336 2.18 7.35 -21.98
CA THR A 336 1.94 6.84 -20.62
C THR A 336 3.24 6.49 -19.93
N ASN A 337 4.15 5.81 -20.62
CA ASN A 337 5.45 5.44 -20.07
C ASN A 337 6.35 6.66 -19.75
N TYR A 338 6.29 7.73 -20.56
CA TYR A 338 6.95 8.99 -20.19
C TYR A 338 6.36 9.57 -18.90
N ILE A 339 5.03 9.66 -18.81
CA ILE A 339 4.36 10.20 -17.63
C ILE A 339 4.69 9.35 -16.38
N MET A 340 4.58 8.02 -16.48
CA MET A 340 4.90 7.10 -15.40
C MET A 340 6.36 7.20 -14.98
N GLY A 341 7.28 7.27 -15.95
CA GLY A 341 8.70 7.41 -15.68
C GLY A 341 9.03 8.70 -14.94
N PHE A 342 8.50 9.84 -15.37
CA PHE A 342 8.70 11.11 -14.66
C PHE A 342 7.99 11.15 -13.31
N SER A 343 6.98 10.31 -13.09
CA SER A 343 6.30 10.14 -11.81
C SER A 343 6.90 9.01 -10.97
N PHE A 344 8.08 8.47 -11.34
CA PHE A 344 8.79 7.33 -10.73
C PHE A 344 7.91 6.09 -10.47
N ILE A 345 6.90 5.88 -11.30
CA ILE A 345 6.05 4.68 -11.28
C ILE A 345 6.70 3.64 -12.19
N THR A 346 7.26 2.60 -11.60
CA THR A 346 8.07 1.59 -12.30
C THR A 346 7.21 0.56 -13.04
N GLU A 347 6.01 0.32 -12.55
CA GLU A 347 5.02 -0.58 -13.15
C GLU A 347 4.40 0.08 -14.39
N GLY A 348 4.92 -0.21 -15.56
CA GLY A 348 4.48 0.34 -16.83
C GLY A 348 3.80 -0.69 -17.73
#